data_de38d4c6f145a97b60968dcd291b9f3a
#
_entry.id   de38d4c6f145a97b60968dcd291b9f3a
#
_cell.length_a   1.000
_cell.length_b   1.000
_cell.length_c   1.000
_cell.angle_alpha   90.00
_cell.angle_beta   90.00
_cell.angle_gamma   90.00
#
_symmetry.space_group_name_H-M   'P 1'
#
loop_
_entity.id
_entity.type
_entity.pdbx_description
1 polymer ?
#
loop_
_entity_poly.entity_id
_entity_poly.type
_entity_poly.pdbx_seq_one_letter_code
_entity_poly.pdbx_strand_id
1 'polypeptide(L)'
;MDVKDYCKGMETEMTAWKAKLYDVMRSFDKLGTAEREKVLPNIENLHMFLEEMADRVEKLKHECPTDWSPIKEEIDTGSVDMRGKYEETMEFIGKASPVSIPG
;
A
#
# COMPACT_ATOMS: atom_id res chain seq x y z
N MET A 1 -17.10 11.57 -12.60
CA MET A 1 -16.14 12.08 -11.60
C MET A 1 -15.06 12.89 -12.28
N ASP A 2 -14.77 14.04 -11.71
CA ASP A 2 -13.71 14.88 -12.25
C ASP A 2 -12.35 14.32 -11.86
N VAL A 3 -11.38 14.39 -12.76
CA VAL A 3 -10.05 13.86 -12.51
C VAL A 3 -9.37 14.54 -11.32
N LYS A 4 -9.63 15.82 -11.12
CA LYS A 4 -9.07 16.56 -9.98
C LYS A 4 -9.58 15.99 -8.67
N ASP A 5 -10.85 15.71 -8.59
CA ASP A 5 -11.47 15.13 -7.40
C ASP A 5 -10.94 13.73 -7.14
N TYR A 6 -10.77 12.95 -8.20
CA TYR A 6 -10.22 11.62 -8.10
C TYR A 6 -8.78 11.66 -7.57
N CYS A 7 -7.94 12.52 -8.13
CA CYS A 7 -6.54 12.65 -7.69
C CYS A 7 -6.45 13.09 -6.24
N LYS A 8 -7.33 14.02 -5.83
CA LYS A 8 -7.36 14.49 -4.46
C LYS A 8 -7.73 13.37 -3.48
N GLY A 9 -8.72 12.57 -3.86
CA GLY A 9 -9.12 11.40 -3.08
C GLY A 9 -7.99 10.39 -2.96
N MET A 10 -7.28 10.14 -4.07
CA MET A 10 -6.16 9.21 -4.07
C MET A 10 -4.97 9.72 -3.27
N GLU A 11 -4.70 11.01 -3.28
CA GLU A 11 -3.65 11.58 -2.44
C GLU A 11 -3.94 11.36 -0.96
N THR A 12 -5.20 11.52 -0.56
CA THR A 12 -5.63 11.24 0.81
C THR A 12 -5.46 9.77 1.13
N GLU A 13 -5.86 8.89 0.21
CA GLU A 13 -5.72 7.45 0.39
C GLU A 13 -4.24 7.05 0.51
N MET A 14 -3.38 7.63 -0.32
CA MET A 14 -1.95 7.35 -0.27
C MET A 14 -1.33 7.80 1.05
N THR A 15 -1.78 8.92 1.60
CA THR A 15 -1.32 9.37 2.91
C THR A 15 -1.70 8.34 3.98
N ALA A 16 -2.91 7.81 3.91
CA ALA A 16 -3.36 6.76 4.82
C ALA A 16 -2.52 5.49 4.65
N TRP A 17 -2.20 5.12 3.40
CA TRP A 17 -1.38 3.95 3.14
C TRP A 17 0.05 4.11 3.65
N LYS A 18 0.62 5.30 3.54
CA LYS A 18 1.95 5.58 4.10
C LYS A 18 1.96 5.36 5.61
N ALA A 19 0.90 5.80 6.29
CA ALA A 19 0.78 5.58 7.73
C ALA A 19 0.66 4.09 8.06
N LYS A 20 -0.13 3.34 7.29
CA LYS A 20 -0.28 1.90 7.48
C LYS A 20 1.04 1.18 7.24
N LEU A 21 1.78 1.60 6.21
CA LEU A 21 3.07 1.00 5.91
C LEU A 21 4.08 1.27 7.01
N TYR A 22 4.03 2.46 7.59
CA TYR A 22 4.86 2.80 8.74
C TYR A 22 4.58 1.84 9.90
N ASP A 23 3.32 1.56 10.18
CA ASP A 23 2.92 0.63 11.24
C ASP A 23 3.41 -0.79 10.94
N VAL A 24 3.33 -1.21 9.68
CA VAL A 24 3.86 -2.51 9.25
C VAL A 24 5.36 -2.59 9.54
N MET A 25 6.10 -1.54 9.21
CA MET A 25 7.54 -1.50 9.44
C MET A 25 7.89 -1.55 10.92
N ARG A 26 7.12 -0.88 11.74
CA ARG A 26 7.32 -0.95 13.19
C ARG A 26 7.10 -2.36 13.73
N SER A 27 6.07 -3.02 13.26
CA SER A 27 5.79 -4.41 13.64
C SER A 27 6.88 -5.36 13.11
N PHE A 28 7.33 -5.10 11.89
CA PHE A 28 8.41 -5.86 11.26
C PHE A 28 9.69 -5.80 12.11
N ASP A 29 10.03 -4.62 12.63
CA ASP A 29 11.24 -4.45 13.42
C ASP A 29 11.22 -5.27 14.72
N LYS A 30 10.04 -5.66 15.17
CA LYS A 30 9.89 -6.46 16.39
C LYS A 30 10.00 -7.96 16.14
N LEU A 31 10.04 -8.38 14.89
CA LEU A 31 10.14 -9.80 14.55
C LEU A 31 11.58 -10.29 14.67
N GLY A 32 11.74 -11.59 14.87
CA GLY A 32 13.05 -12.22 14.81
C GLY A 32 13.58 -12.26 13.38
N THR A 33 14.87 -12.53 13.23
CA THR A 33 15.53 -12.52 11.93
C THR A 33 14.86 -13.42 10.90
N ALA A 34 14.52 -14.65 11.29
CA ALA A 34 13.90 -15.61 10.38
C ALA A 34 12.54 -15.12 9.90
N GLU A 35 11.74 -14.55 10.80
CA GLU A 35 10.42 -14.06 10.47
C GLU A 35 10.50 -12.82 9.58
N ARG A 36 11.48 -11.96 9.84
CA ARG A 36 11.70 -10.78 9.00
C ARG A 36 12.04 -11.19 7.57
N GLU A 37 12.88 -12.18 7.40
CA GLU A 37 13.24 -12.66 6.06
C GLU A 37 12.04 -13.20 5.31
N LYS A 38 11.13 -13.86 6.00
CA LYS A 38 9.93 -14.43 5.37
C LYS A 38 8.95 -13.37 4.91
N VAL A 39 8.83 -12.27 5.67
CA VAL A 39 7.83 -11.26 5.35
C VAL A 39 8.40 -10.12 4.51
N LEU A 40 9.70 -10.02 4.39
CA LEU A 40 10.35 -8.93 3.66
C LEU A 40 9.84 -8.77 2.22
N PRO A 41 9.67 -9.85 1.43
CA PRO A 41 9.13 -9.67 0.08
C PRO A 41 7.76 -9.03 0.05
N ASN A 42 6.92 -9.30 1.04
CA ASN A 42 5.60 -8.69 1.11
C ASN A 42 5.71 -7.18 1.38
N ILE A 43 6.64 -6.79 2.25
CA ILE A 43 6.86 -5.38 2.57
C ILE A 43 7.42 -4.65 1.35
N GLU A 44 8.34 -5.26 0.63
CA GLU A 44 8.88 -4.68 -0.59
C GLU A 44 7.78 -4.50 -1.64
N ASN A 45 6.88 -5.46 -1.76
CA ASN A 45 5.75 -5.35 -2.68
C ASN A 45 4.81 -4.20 -2.29
N LEU A 46 4.58 -4.01 -1.00
CA LEU A 46 3.75 -2.90 -0.53
C LEU A 46 4.37 -1.55 -0.89
N HIS A 47 5.67 -1.40 -0.70
CA HIS A 47 6.38 -0.20 -1.11
C HIS A 47 6.28 0.04 -2.62
N MET A 48 6.48 -1.01 -3.39
CA MET A 48 6.40 -0.92 -4.85
C MET A 48 5.01 -0.51 -5.32
N PHE A 49 3.96 -1.12 -4.77
CA PHE A 49 2.59 -0.77 -5.13
C PHE A 49 2.28 0.68 -4.81
N LEU A 50 2.74 1.17 -3.65
CA LEU A 50 2.51 2.54 -3.26
C LEU A 50 3.25 3.51 -4.17
N GLU A 51 4.49 3.22 -4.54
CA GLU A 51 5.27 4.04 -5.46
C GLU A 51 4.64 4.08 -6.84
N GLU A 52 4.20 2.95 -7.35
CA GLU A 52 3.54 2.89 -8.66
C GLU A 52 2.25 3.68 -8.66
N MET A 53 1.47 3.58 -7.58
CA MET A 53 0.24 4.34 -7.45
C MET A 53 0.53 5.83 -7.43
N ALA A 54 1.53 6.25 -6.65
CA ALA A 54 1.93 7.65 -6.57
C ALA A 54 2.35 8.20 -7.94
N ASP A 55 3.11 7.41 -8.71
CA ASP A 55 3.53 7.81 -10.05
C ASP A 55 2.35 7.98 -10.99
N ARG A 56 1.39 7.07 -10.94
CA ARG A 56 0.20 7.14 -11.79
C ARG A 56 -0.67 8.34 -11.45
N VAL A 57 -0.85 8.61 -10.17
CA VAL A 57 -1.62 9.77 -9.71
C VAL A 57 -0.92 11.07 -10.14
N GLU A 58 0.41 11.12 -10.01
CA GLU A 58 1.19 12.28 -10.39
C GLU A 58 1.06 12.54 -11.90
N LYS A 59 1.09 11.51 -12.72
CA LYS A 59 0.89 11.65 -14.15
C LYS A 59 -0.50 12.18 -14.48
N LEU A 60 -1.52 11.70 -13.78
CA LEU A 60 -2.87 12.21 -13.99
C LEU A 60 -2.99 13.69 -13.66
N LYS A 61 -2.26 14.15 -12.67
CA LYS A 61 -2.29 15.56 -12.28
C LYS A 61 -1.67 16.47 -13.32
N HIS A 62 -0.60 16.01 -13.96
CA HIS A 62 0.19 16.84 -14.87
C HIS A 62 0.00 16.55 -16.35
N GLU A 63 -0.36 15.33 -16.70
CA GLU A 63 -0.47 14.91 -18.08
C GLU A 63 -1.75 14.11 -18.30
N CYS A 64 -2.87 14.65 -17.86
CA CYS A 64 -4.13 13.92 -17.98
C CYS A 64 -4.55 13.76 -19.44
N PRO A 65 -4.67 12.52 -19.93
CA PRO A 65 -5.17 12.29 -21.27
C PRO A 65 -6.68 12.56 -21.34
N THR A 66 -7.20 12.73 -22.54
CA THR A 66 -8.61 12.96 -22.74
C THR A 66 -9.45 11.82 -22.15
N ASP A 67 -9.01 10.58 -22.37
CA ASP A 67 -9.63 9.43 -21.74
C ASP A 67 -8.66 8.86 -20.69
N TRP A 68 -8.91 9.14 -19.44
CA TRP A 68 -8.06 8.68 -18.35
C TRP A 68 -8.61 7.42 -17.65
N SER A 69 -9.70 6.86 -18.18
CA SER A 69 -10.31 5.65 -17.62
C SER A 69 -9.35 4.48 -17.47
N PRO A 70 -8.49 4.16 -18.46
CA PRO A 70 -7.54 3.06 -18.28
C PRO A 70 -6.58 3.27 -17.12
N ILE A 71 -6.13 4.50 -16.92
CA ILE A 71 -5.22 4.82 -15.81
C ILE A 71 -5.96 4.68 -14.48
N LYS A 72 -7.20 5.14 -14.43
CA LYS A 72 -8.04 4.97 -13.25
C LYS A 72 -8.19 3.51 -12.89
N GLU A 73 -8.45 2.65 -13.89
CA GLU A 73 -8.57 1.22 -13.65
C GLU A 73 -7.28 0.62 -13.09
N GLU A 74 -6.14 1.03 -13.61
CA GLU A 74 -4.86 0.55 -13.10
C GLU A 74 -4.65 0.96 -11.65
N ILE A 75 -5.00 2.19 -11.30
CA ILE A 75 -4.88 2.67 -9.93
C ILE A 75 -5.82 1.92 -9.01
N ASP A 76 -7.07 1.75 -9.42
CA ASP A 76 -8.07 1.06 -8.61
C ASP A 76 -7.69 -0.41 -8.39
N THR A 77 -7.21 -1.08 -9.43
CA THR A 77 -6.74 -2.46 -9.33
C THR A 77 -5.53 -2.55 -8.41
N GLY A 78 -4.58 -1.64 -8.56
CA GLY A 78 -3.41 -1.59 -7.70
C GLY A 78 -3.78 -1.35 -6.24
N SER A 79 -4.80 -0.54 -5.99
CA SER A 79 -5.29 -0.28 -4.63
C SER A 79 -5.86 -1.55 -3.99
N VAL A 80 -6.61 -2.33 -4.77
CA VAL A 80 -7.16 -3.61 -4.29
C VAL A 80 -6.04 -4.60 -4.00
N ASP A 81 -5.07 -4.70 -4.91
CA ASP A 81 -3.93 -5.60 -4.74
C ASP A 81 -3.10 -5.20 -3.52
N MET A 82 -2.88 -3.91 -3.31
CA MET A 82 -2.13 -3.42 -2.17
C MET A 82 -2.85 -3.74 -0.86
N ARG A 83 -4.17 -3.60 -0.83
CA ARG A 83 -4.96 -3.94 0.34
C ARG A 83 -4.85 -5.43 0.67
N GLY A 84 -4.96 -6.28 -0.34
CA GLY A 84 -4.82 -7.73 -0.16
C GLY A 84 -3.44 -8.09 0.38
N LYS A 85 -2.41 -7.49 -0.18
CA LYS A 85 -1.04 -7.73 0.27
C LYS A 85 -0.81 -7.21 1.69
N TYR A 86 -1.40 -6.07 2.03
CA TYR A 86 -1.33 -5.53 3.37
C TYR A 86 -1.97 -6.48 4.38
N GLU A 87 -3.17 -6.97 4.08
CA GLU A 87 -3.88 -7.89 4.97
C GLU A 87 -3.10 -9.18 5.16
N GLU A 88 -2.55 -9.74 4.08
CA GLU A 88 -1.71 -10.92 4.13
C GLU A 88 -0.48 -10.69 5.01
N THR A 89 0.16 -9.55 4.84
CA THR A 89 1.35 -9.20 5.60
C THR A 89 1.04 -9.06 7.09
N MET A 90 -0.05 -8.38 7.42
CA MET A 90 -0.45 -8.19 8.81
C MET A 90 -0.86 -9.51 9.46
N GLU A 91 -1.50 -10.38 8.71
CA GLU A 91 -1.85 -11.70 9.22
C GLU A 91 -0.60 -12.50 9.54
N PHE A 92 0.39 -12.46 8.66
CA PHE A 92 1.66 -13.14 8.90
C PHE A 92 2.36 -12.58 10.15
N ILE A 93 2.44 -11.27 10.26
CA ILE A 93 3.07 -10.61 11.40
C ILE A 93 2.34 -10.96 12.71
N GLY A 94 1.02 -10.99 12.67
CA GLY A 94 0.22 -11.35 13.83
C GLY A 94 0.49 -12.77 14.31
N LYS A 95 0.68 -13.70 13.38
CA LYS A 95 0.97 -15.09 13.72
C LYS A 95 2.40 -15.27 14.20
N ALA A 96 3.33 -14.48 13.66
CA ALA A 96 4.73 -14.59 14.03
C ALA A 96 5.05 -13.91 15.36
N SER A 97 4.23 -12.94 15.75
CA SER A 97 4.45 -12.20 16.98
C SER A 97 4.19 -13.10 18.20
N PRO A 98 5.12 -13.21 19.07
CA PRO A 98 4.94 -14.06 20.23
C PRO A 98 3.97 -13.49 21.22
N VAL A 99 3.61 -12.30 21.10
CA VAL A 99 2.88 -11.70 22.06
C VAL A 99 1.64 -11.46 21.84
N SER A 100 1.01 -11.86 22.00
CA SER A 100 -0.10 -11.63 21.74
C SER A 100 -0.73 -10.76 22.33
N ILE A 101 -0.88 -10.39 22.73
CA ILE A 101 -1.52 -9.65 23.15
C ILE A 101 -2.34 -9.39 23.58
N PRO A 102 -2.65 -9.20 23.90
CA PRO A 102 -3.37 -8.82 24.50
C PRO A 102 -4.30 -8.57 24.43
N GLY A 103 -4.49 -8.68 24.31
CA GLY A 103 -5.74 -8.38 24.35
C GLY A 103 -6.28 -7.63 24.54
#